data_97fd5c7d056fc0aa05f76b3512b7dd18
#
_entry.id   97fd5c7d056fc0aa05f76b3512b7dd18
#
_cell.length_a   1.000
_cell.length_b   1.000
_cell.length_c   1.000
_cell.angle_alpha   90.00
_cell.angle_beta   90.00
_cell.angle_gamma   90.00
#
_symmetry.space_group_name_H-M   'P 1'
#
loop_
_entity.id
_entity.type
_entity.pdbx_description
1 polymer ?
#
loop_
_entity_poly.entity_id
_entity_poly.type
_entity_poly.pdbx_seq_one_letter_code
_entity_poly.pdbx_strand_id
1 'polypeptide(L)'
;MTRLHRKLRSLWLGITGRIMLTVCLLLAPYVGAHGADGDRVHAHIPGLVPVAVEASRITRAPSGKIHATGGVVISRGDDTLHASEATYDPATDEIEAVGDVRLFQPGRRLTSERLRYGARTGEILGIDIRAALASKAPRVEYHFQGESLSGSPEEYHLHGGLFTTCEQHPPHFGLRAREITYIPGDRVRARRVSLLFLGTPVITLPSYTLDLTDDRDKPGLFPQLVLGATDGIGVRGDLRLPMPDRGGLHAYAILSARHTLRGGLGIYAGESIPLGIRAGFKEAAPTRFASGLTVSVLPAITFHLPELSSPSPALQLGMARYQPTFDTLANDVTGGGWSGDKRYRLLFAGSAGRYTEHPTDVSDNRLNLTGAFEVRPFQAFEKIELGAALRGRLAYYGGGSHYGVVSPEINAQWSPSKRHLLRAEFRHQIARGSTPFLFDRIDAERNLNLTWRTRSAMDAIELAADIDLDNRSLYNWSVGYSRRVDCLQPGLTLHRRGEDWGIGVTLEIPGLTGGF
;
A
#
# COMPACT_ATOMS: atom_id res chain seq x y z
N MET A 1 -17.08 9.73 50.08
CA MET A 1 -17.05 9.77 48.61
C MET A 1 -18.43 10.10 48.00
N THR A 2 -19.28 10.89 48.61
CA THR A 2 -20.67 11.09 48.18
C THR A 2 -21.09 12.56 48.02
N ARG A 3 -20.14 13.50 47.92
CA ARG A 3 -20.46 14.94 47.72
C ARG A 3 -19.93 15.57 46.41
N LEU A 4 -19.18 14.80 45.60
CA LEU A 4 -18.61 15.32 44.30
C LEU A 4 -19.52 15.04 43.09
N HIS A 5 -20.45 14.11 43.19
CA HIS A 5 -21.35 13.71 42.09
C HIS A 5 -22.59 14.60 41.89
N ARG A 6 -22.87 15.50 42.83
CA ARG A 6 -24.06 16.39 42.73
C ARG A 6 -23.77 17.76 42.12
N LYS A 7 -22.51 18.18 42.05
CA LYS A 7 -22.15 19.50 41.47
C LYS A 7 -21.87 19.46 39.96
N LEU A 8 -21.68 18.29 39.36
CA LEU A 8 -21.44 18.17 37.90
C LEU A 8 -22.73 17.99 37.08
N ARG A 9 -23.87 17.70 37.71
CA ARG A 9 -25.16 17.62 37.00
C ARG A 9 -25.89 18.96 36.84
N SER A 10 -25.53 19.98 37.59
CA SER A 10 -26.17 21.30 37.50
C SER A 10 -25.46 22.25 36.49
N LEU A 11 -24.27 21.92 36.01
CA LEU A 11 -23.57 22.74 34.97
C LEU A 11 -23.90 22.32 33.53
N TRP A 12 -24.48 21.14 33.33
CA TRP A 12 -24.83 20.63 31.99
C TRP A 12 -26.24 21.01 31.52
N LEU A 13 -27.11 21.40 32.42
CA LEU A 13 -28.49 21.86 32.09
C LEU A 13 -28.61 23.35 31.80
N GLY A 14 -27.55 24.12 32.01
CA GLY A 14 -27.55 25.58 31.79
C GLY A 14 -27.08 26.03 30.39
N ILE A 15 -26.43 25.15 29.61
CA ILE A 15 -25.79 25.54 28.32
C ILE A 15 -26.63 25.12 27.11
N THR A 16 -27.48 24.08 27.24
CA THR A 16 -28.33 23.60 26.15
C THR A 16 -29.64 24.39 25.96
N GLY A 17 -30.03 25.20 26.95
CA GLY A 17 -31.28 25.96 26.91
C GLY A 17 -31.19 27.34 26.22
N ARG A 18 -29.99 27.86 25.96
CA ARG A 18 -29.82 29.21 25.37
C ARG A 18 -29.39 29.23 23.89
N ILE A 19 -29.04 28.08 23.30
CA ILE A 19 -28.65 28.02 21.86
C ILE A 19 -29.87 27.67 20.98
N MET A 20 -30.97 27.17 21.54
CA MET A 20 -32.14 26.79 20.74
C MET A 20 -33.15 27.94 20.50
N LEU A 21 -32.98 29.11 21.12
CA LEU A 21 -33.91 30.23 20.95
C LEU A 21 -33.42 31.32 19.98
N THR A 22 -32.21 31.21 19.44
CA THR A 22 -31.66 32.23 18.51
C THR A 22 -31.64 31.75 17.06
N VAL A 23 -31.98 30.50 16.77
CA VAL A 23 -32.02 29.95 15.39
C VAL A 23 -33.42 29.99 14.78
N CYS A 24 -34.48 30.26 15.55
CA CYS A 24 -35.85 30.30 15.02
C CYS A 24 -36.30 31.67 14.47
N LEU A 25 -35.44 32.71 14.42
CA LEU A 25 -35.86 34.06 14.00
C LEU A 25 -35.21 34.56 12.70
N LEU A 26 -34.58 33.65 11.91
CA LEU A 26 -33.99 33.99 10.61
C LEU A 26 -34.49 33.12 9.44
N LEU A 27 -35.66 32.49 9.57
CA LEU A 27 -36.37 31.90 8.43
C LEU A 27 -37.58 32.76 8.05
N ALA A 28 -37.30 34.00 7.59
CA ALA A 28 -38.24 34.69 6.73
C ALA A 28 -38.25 33.97 5.38
N PRO A 29 -39.43 33.66 4.79
CA PRO A 29 -39.47 33.10 3.46
C PRO A 29 -38.93 34.11 2.47
N TYR A 30 -37.74 33.86 1.95
CA TYR A 30 -37.28 34.54 0.74
C TYR A 30 -38.18 34.08 -0.38
N VAL A 31 -39.15 34.87 -0.73
CA VAL A 31 -39.88 34.73 -1.99
C VAL A 31 -38.87 35.15 -3.07
N GLY A 32 -38.05 34.17 -3.45
CA GLY A 32 -37.20 34.29 -4.63
C GLY A 32 -38.08 34.30 -5.86
N ALA A 33 -37.98 35.34 -6.64
CA ALA A 33 -38.55 35.46 -7.96
C ALA A 33 -38.26 34.16 -8.73
N HIS A 34 -39.29 33.52 -9.23
CA HIS A 34 -39.21 32.48 -10.26
C HIS A 34 -38.58 33.13 -11.50
N GLY A 35 -37.26 32.98 -11.65
CA GLY A 35 -36.62 33.09 -12.94
C GLY A 35 -37.22 32.01 -13.81
N ALA A 36 -37.70 32.36 -14.97
CA ALA A 36 -38.24 31.45 -15.97
C ALA A 36 -37.26 30.28 -16.21
N ASP A 37 -37.62 29.11 -15.72
CA ASP A 37 -36.97 27.86 -16.07
C ASP A 37 -37.25 27.68 -17.58
N GLY A 38 -36.20 27.96 -18.40
CA GLY A 38 -36.35 27.81 -19.85
C GLY A 38 -36.84 26.40 -20.15
N ASP A 39 -37.88 26.28 -20.98
CA ASP A 39 -38.55 25.06 -21.40
C ASP A 39 -37.52 23.96 -21.70
N ARG A 40 -37.24 23.08 -20.74
CA ARG A 40 -36.46 21.87 -20.96
C ARG A 40 -37.36 20.82 -21.58
N VAL A 41 -36.95 20.33 -22.73
CA VAL A 41 -37.64 19.24 -23.41
C VAL A 41 -37.11 17.92 -22.86
N HIS A 42 -38.02 17.01 -22.53
CA HIS A 42 -37.70 15.67 -22.03
C HIS A 42 -38.08 14.63 -23.08
N ALA A 43 -37.17 13.72 -23.39
CA ALA A 43 -37.43 12.55 -24.22
C ALA A 43 -37.13 11.27 -23.40
N HIS A 44 -38.10 10.37 -23.41
CA HIS A 44 -37.99 9.05 -22.80
C HIS A 44 -37.84 8.00 -23.88
N ILE A 45 -36.78 7.23 -23.87
CA ILE A 45 -36.49 6.20 -24.88
C ILE A 45 -36.65 4.85 -24.20
N PRO A 46 -37.68 4.07 -24.58
CA PRO A 46 -37.88 2.75 -23.99
C PRO A 46 -36.80 1.78 -24.46
N GLY A 47 -36.31 0.95 -23.55
CA GLY A 47 -35.31 -0.10 -23.77
C GLY A 47 -35.21 -1.00 -22.55
N LEU A 48 -34.30 -2.01 -22.59
CA LEU A 48 -34.00 -2.87 -21.43
C LEU A 48 -33.60 -2.04 -20.19
N VAL A 49 -32.88 -0.94 -20.42
CA VAL A 49 -32.65 0.13 -19.47
C VAL A 49 -33.12 1.42 -20.13
N PRO A 50 -34.16 2.10 -19.59
CA PRO A 50 -34.67 3.33 -20.19
C PRO A 50 -33.62 4.45 -20.16
N VAL A 51 -33.58 5.21 -21.27
CA VAL A 51 -32.72 6.40 -21.39
C VAL A 51 -33.60 7.64 -21.32
N ALA A 52 -33.30 8.53 -20.39
CA ALA A 52 -33.90 9.86 -20.30
C ALA A 52 -32.94 10.91 -20.86
N VAL A 53 -33.44 11.77 -21.74
CA VAL A 53 -32.70 12.87 -22.34
C VAL A 53 -33.42 14.18 -22.02
N GLU A 54 -32.71 15.13 -21.42
CA GLU A 54 -33.17 16.47 -21.10
C GLU A 54 -32.27 17.49 -21.80
N ALA A 55 -32.85 18.43 -22.50
CA ALA A 55 -32.09 19.50 -23.18
C ALA A 55 -33.02 20.67 -23.54
N SER A 56 -32.45 21.81 -23.92
CA SER A 56 -33.24 22.94 -24.45
C SER A 56 -33.87 22.62 -25.80
N ARG A 57 -33.23 21.76 -26.59
CA ARG A 57 -33.78 21.31 -27.89
C ARG A 57 -33.43 19.85 -28.11
N ILE A 58 -34.41 19.05 -28.50
CA ILE A 58 -34.24 17.66 -28.88
C ILE A 58 -34.87 17.46 -30.27
N THR A 59 -34.09 16.86 -31.16
CA THR A 59 -34.54 16.49 -32.52
C THR A 59 -34.27 15.01 -32.79
N ARG A 60 -35.18 14.35 -33.52
CA ARG A 60 -35.00 12.97 -33.92
C ARG A 60 -34.81 12.89 -35.44
N ALA A 61 -33.68 12.31 -35.84
CA ALA A 61 -33.40 12.09 -37.25
C ALA A 61 -34.22 10.94 -37.83
N PRO A 62 -34.42 10.87 -39.18
CA PRO A 62 -35.08 9.73 -39.82
C PRO A 62 -34.37 8.38 -39.54
N SER A 63 -33.08 8.38 -39.26
CA SER A 63 -32.28 7.22 -38.82
C SER A 63 -32.61 6.74 -37.43
N GLY A 64 -33.48 7.44 -36.69
CA GLY A 64 -33.79 7.16 -35.29
C GLY A 64 -32.83 7.79 -34.28
N LYS A 65 -31.71 8.36 -34.71
CA LYS A 65 -30.76 9.07 -33.83
C LYS A 65 -31.43 10.28 -33.21
N ILE A 66 -31.10 10.52 -31.95
CA ILE A 66 -31.58 11.65 -31.14
C ILE A 66 -30.45 12.64 -30.96
N HIS A 67 -30.67 13.85 -31.41
CA HIS A 67 -29.73 14.95 -31.26
C HIS A 67 -30.30 15.97 -30.29
N ALA A 68 -29.51 16.32 -29.27
CA ALA A 68 -29.88 17.21 -28.18
C ALA A 68 -28.87 18.33 -28.06
N THR A 69 -29.33 19.56 -27.84
CA THR A 69 -28.48 20.76 -27.68
C THR A 69 -29.01 21.66 -26.55
N GLY A 70 -28.08 22.40 -25.92
CA GLY A 70 -28.42 23.39 -24.87
C GLY A 70 -28.56 22.76 -23.49
N GLY A 71 -27.43 22.43 -22.86
CA GLY A 71 -27.37 21.88 -21.51
C GLY A 71 -27.97 20.47 -21.41
N VAL A 72 -27.42 19.57 -22.21
CA VAL A 72 -27.89 18.19 -22.33
C VAL A 72 -27.59 17.39 -21.08
N VAL A 73 -28.57 16.65 -20.58
CA VAL A 73 -28.42 15.63 -19.54
C VAL A 73 -28.98 14.32 -20.07
N ILE A 74 -28.16 13.28 -20.09
CA ILE A 74 -28.57 11.91 -20.47
C ILE A 74 -28.41 11.02 -19.24
N SER A 75 -29.51 10.39 -18.81
CA SER A 75 -29.52 9.48 -17.67
C SER A 75 -29.90 8.07 -18.13
N ARG A 76 -29.13 7.05 -17.70
CA ARG A 76 -29.35 5.64 -17.99
C ARG A 76 -28.95 4.79 -16.79
N GLY A 77 -29.92 4.29 -16.05
CA GLY A 77 -29.65 3.63 -14.76
C GLY A 77 -28.95 4.58 -13.81
N ASP A 78 -27.79 4.18 -13.31
CA ASP A 78 -26.96 4.98 -12.41
C ASP A 78 -25.96 5.89 -13.15
N ASP A 79 -25.90 5.82 -14.48
CA ASP A 79 -25.02 6.65 -15.30
C ASP A 79 -25.71 7.97 -15.64
N THR A 80 -24.99 9.09 -15.51
CA THR A 80 -25.45 10.42 -15.90
C THR A 80 -24.37 11.14 -16.68
N LEU A 81 -24.72 11.60 -17.89
CA LEU A 81 -23.83 12.34 -18.76
C LEU A 81 -24.38 13.75 -18.97
N HIS A 82 -23.54 14.76 -18.75
CA HIS A 82 -23.83 16.16 -19.06
C HIS A 82 -22.96 16.61 -20.24
N ALA A 83 -23.50 17.43 -21.13
CA ALA A 83 -22.77 18.02 -22.24
C ALA A 83 -23.45 19.29 -22.76
N SER A 84 -22.75 20.06 -23.58
CA SER A 84 -23.39 21.16 -24.33
C SER A 84 -24.27 20.62 -25.46
N GLU A 85 -23.81 19.54 -26.10
CA GLU A 85 -24.45 18.88 -27.22
C GLU A 85 -24.22 17.39 -27.14
N ALA A 86 -25.21 16.56 -27.49
CA ALA A 86 -25.06 15.12 -27.56
C ALA A 86 -25.93 14.49 -28.65
N THR A 87 -25.42 13.41 -29.22
CA THR A 87 -26.17 12.53 -30.14
C THR A 87 -26.23 11.14 -29.53
N TYR A 88 -27.43 10.61 -29.36
CA TYR A 88 -27.66 9.24 -28.92
C TYR A 88 -28.15 8.39 -30.08
N ASP A 89 -27.51 7.25 -30.30
CA ASP A 89 -27.94 6.25 -31.28
C ASP A 89 -28.61 5.06 -30.57
N PRO A 90 -29.92 4.92 -30.63
CA PRO A 90 -30.63 3.81 -29.99
C PRO A 90 -30.30 2.43 -30.58
N ALA A 91 -29.80 2.33 -31.80
CA ALA A 91 -29.47 1.06 -32.44
C ALA A 91 -28.18 0.45 -31.88
N THR A 92 -27.18 1.28 -31.59
CA THR A 92 -25.88 0.86 -31.04
C THR A 92 -25.78 1.09 -29.54
N ASP A 93 -26.70 1.86 -28.92
CA ASP A 93 -26.69 2.32 -27.54
C ASP A 93 -25.43 3.19 -27.26
N GLU A 94 -25.10 4.03 -28.24
CA GLU A 94 -23.89 4.85 -28.22
C GLU A 94 -24.25 6.34 -28.09
N ILE A 95 -23.47 7.04 -27.27
CA ILE A 95 -23.59 8.47 -27.04
C ILE A 95 -22.32 9.16 -27.54
N GLU A 96 -22.47 10.13 -28.42
CA GLU A 96 -21.42 11.10 -28.77
C GLU A 96 -21.76 12.44 -28.14
N ALA A 97 -20.87 12.96 -27.29
CA ALA A 97 -21.09 14.19 -26.54
C ALA A 97 -19.93 15.18 -26.76
N VAL A 98 -20.25 16.46 -26.84
CA VAL A 98 -19.30 17.55 -27.11
C VAL A 98 -19.60 18.74 -26.21
N GLY A 99 -18.53 19.38 -25.76
CA GLY A 99 -18.56 20.61 -24.96
C GLY A 99 -18.90 20.35 -23.48
N ASP A 100 -17.90 20.59 -22.63
CA ASP A 100 -17.98 20.42 -21.15
C ASP A 100 -18.61 19.08 -20.73
N VAL A 101 -18.16 18.00 -21.39
CA VAL A 101 -18.72 16.67 -21.14
C VAL A 101 -18.33 16.20 -19.76
N ARG A 102 -19.31 15.73 -18.97
CA ARG A 102 -19.14 15.15 -17.63
C ARG A 102 -19.93 13.86 -17.53
N LEU A 103 -19.24 12.76 -17.36
CA LEU A 103 -19.82 11.44 -17.14
C LEU A 103 -19.66 11.02 -15.67
N PHE A 104 -20.77 10.77 -15.01
CA PHE A 104 -20.85 10.28 -13.64
C PHE A 104 -21.34 8.84 -13.65
N GLN A 105 -20.60 7.97 -12.98
CA GLN A 105 -20.91 6.56 -12.81
C GLN A 105 -20.57 6.11 -11.39
N PRO A 106 -21.09 5.02 -10.87
CA PRO A 106 -20.72 4.52 -9.54
C PRO A 106 -19.20 4.36 -9.40
N GLY A 107 -18.62 5.13 -8.47
CA GLY A 107 -17.18 5.08 -8.18
C GLY A 107 -16.26 5.73 -9.22
N ARG A 108 -16.78 6.40 -10.26
CA ARG A 108 -15.96 7.12 -11.25
C ARG A 108 -16.62 8.39 -11.76
N ARG A 109 -15.78 9.39 -12.02
CA ARG A 109 -16.14 10.66 -12.66
C ARG A 109 -15.18 10.91 -13.80
N LEU A 110 -15.68 11.35 -14.94
CA LEU A 110 -14.87 11.68 -16.10
C LEU A 110 -15.33 13.01 -16.67
N THR A 111 -14.38 13.87 -17.03
CA THR A 111 -14.62 15.11 -17.79
C THR A 111 -13.81 15.09 -19.08
N SER A 112 -14.36 15.67 -20.15
CA SER A 112 -13.76 15.66 -21.47
C SER A 112 -14.30 16.82 -22.32
N GLU A 113 -13.54 17.22 -23.32
CA GLU A 113 -14.08 18.12 -24.35
C GLU A 113 -15.01 17.39 -25.32
N ARG A 114 -14.63 16.15 -25.68
CA ARG A 114 -15.43 15.26 -26.53
C ARG A 114 -15.37 13.83 -26.00
N LEU A 115 -16.52 13.18 -25.95
CA LEU A 115 -16.65 11.80 -25.45
C LEU A 115 -17.55 11.00 -26.38
N ARG A 116 -17.11 9.80 -26.73
CA ARG A 116 -17.93 8.73 -27.28
C ARG A 116 -18.02 7.64 -26.24
N TYR A 117 -19.24 7.28 -25.85
CA TYR A 117 -19.52 6.35 -24.77
C TYR A 117 -20.53 5.29 -25.24
N GLY A 118 -20.10 4.04 -25.25
CA GLY A 118 -20.97 2.89 -25.47
C GLY A 118 -21.69 2.51 -24.18
N ALA A 119 -22.94 2.94 -24.01
CA ALA A 119 -23.65 2.77 -22.75
C ALA A 119 -23.93 1.29 -22.41
N ARG A 120 -23.93 0.39 -23.40
CA ARG A 120 -24.08 -1.06 -23.21
C ARG A 120 -22.76 -1.78 -22.96
N THR A 121 -21.68 -1.38 -23.65
CA THR A 121 -20.37 -2.02 -23.59
C THR A 121 -19.47 -1.41 -22.52
N GLY A 122 -19.75 -0.18 -22.09
CA GLY A 122 -18.88 0.60 -21.22
C GLY A 122 -17.62 1.13 -21.91
N GLU A 123 -17.51 0.97 -23.25
CA GLU A 123 -16.40 1.49 -24.03
C GLU A 123 -16.38 3.01 -24.02
N ILE A 124 -15.19 3.57 -23.92
CA ILE A 124 -14.95 5.02 -23.86
C ILE A 124 -13.89 5.40 -24.88
N LEU A 125 -14.15 6.46 -25.64
CA LEU A 125 -13.16 7.16 -26.44
C LEU A 125 -13.34 8.65 -26.18
N GLY A 126 -12.31 9.32 -25.69
CA GLY A 126 -12.39 10.73 -25.33
C GLY A 126 -11.11 11.52 -25.58
N ILE A 127 -11.25 12.83 -25.69
CA ILE A 127 -10.17 13.79 -25.93
C ILE A 127 -10.18 14.81 -24.79
N ASP A 128 -8.98 15.21 -24.35
CA ASP A 128 -8.76 16.10 -23.21
C ASP A 128 -9.47 15.61 -21.94
N ILE A 129 -8.98 14.47 -21.47
CA ILE A 129 -9.63 13.70 -20.40
C ILE A 129 -9.08 14.07 -19.03
N ARG A 130 -10.01 14.21 -18.07
CA ARG A 130 -9.72 14.12 -16.64
C ARG A 130 -10.67 13.09 -16.04
N ALA A 131 -10.13 12.10 -15.35
CA ALA A 131 -10.92 11.06 -14.70
C ALA A 131 -10.52 10.92 -13.23
N ALA A 132 -11.50 10.70 -12.36
CA ALA A 132 -11.31 10.33 -10.97
C ALA A 132 -12.01 9.00 -10.71
N LEU A 133 -11.25 8.05 -10.18
CA LEU A 133 -11.68 6.67 -9.94
C LEU A 133 -11.50 6.32 -8.47
N ALA A 134 -12.53 5.75 -7.84
CA ALA A 134 -12.44 5.29 -6.47
C ALA A 134 -11.40 4.16 -6.34
N SER A 135 -10.52 4.28 -5.35
CA SER A 135 -9.54 3.26 -4.98
C SER A 135 -10.15 2.26 -3.98
N LYS A 136 -9.54 1.08 -3.85
CA LYS A 136 -9.85 0.15 -2.74
C LYS A 136 -9.42 0.73 -1.39
N ALA A 137 -8.41 1.62 -1.37
CA ALA A 137 -7.98 2.31 -0.16
C ALA A 137 -9.01 3.38 0.25
N PRO A 138 -9.45 3.42 1.51
CA PRO A 138 -10.44 4.39 1.97
C PRO A 138 -9.96 5.82 1.75
N ARG A 139 -10.82 6.65 1.17
CA ARG A 139 -10.57 8.08 0.92
C ARG A 139 -9.39 8.36 -0.03
N VAL A 140 -9.10 7.47 -0.93
CA VAL A 140 -8.11 7.66 -1.99
C VAL A 140 -8.83 7.54 -3.32
N GLU A 141 -8.65 8.52 -4.21
CA GLU A 141 -9.08 8.47 -5.59
C GLU A 141 -7.85 8.43 -6.50
N TYR A 142 -7.96 7.70 -7.60
CA TYR A 142 -6.98 7.72 -8.67
C TYR A 142 -7.38 8.79 -9.67
N HIS A 143 -6.54 9.79 -9.89
CA HIS A 143 -6.74 10.87 -10.84
C HIS A 143 -5.91 10.62 -12.09
N PHE A 144 -6.55 10.65 -13.23
CA PHE A 144 -5.94 10.56 -14.54
C PHE A 144 -6.23 11.84 -15.32
N GLN A 145 -5.22 12.34 -16.02
CA GLN A 145 -5.36 13.43 -16.99
C GLN A 145 -4.58 13.06 -18.23
N GLY A 146 -5.12 13.28 -19.43
CA GLY A 146 -4.41 12.95 -20.67
C GLY A 146 -5.05 13.54 -21.91
N GLU A 147 -4.28 13.52 -23.00
CA GLU A 147 -4.70 14.03 -24.30
C GLU A 147 -5.84 13.19 -24.90
N SER A 148 -5.77 11.86 -24.75
CA SER A 148 -6.82 10.96 -25.20
C SER A 148 -6.92 9.73 -24.30
N LEU A 149 -8.13 9.20 -24.17
CA LEU A 149 -8.47 7.96 -23.46
C LEU A 149 -9.27 7.07 -24.41
N SER A 150 -8.91 5.79 -24.46
CA SER A 150 -9.69 4.74 -25.11
C SER A 150 -9.72 3.49 -24.23
N GLY A 151 -10.75 2.68 -24.33
CA GLY A 151 -10.80 1.39 -23.64
C GLY A 151 -12.19 0.97 -23.20
N SER A 152 -12.21 -0.12 -22.46
CA SER A 152 -13.39 -0.77 -21.90
C SER A 152 -13.25 -0.90 -20.36
N PRO A 153 -14.28 -1.36 -19.65
CA PRO A 153 -14.22 -1.58 -18.21
C PRO A 153 -13.08 -2.51 -17.75
N GLU A 154 -12.56 -3.36 -18.65
CA GLU A 154 -11.47 -4.30 -18.38
C GLU A 154 -10.10 -3.64 -18.49
N GLU A 155 -9.94 -2.70 -19.45
CA GLU A 155 -8.65 -2.06 -19.72
C GLU A 155 -8.82 -0.69 -20.38
N TYR A 156 -8.12 0.30 -19.86
CA TYR A 156 -8.08 1.66 -20.38
C TYR A 156 -6.68 2.07 -20.81
N HIS A 157 -6.59 2.76 -21.95
CA HIS A 157 -5.35 3.33 -22.51
C HIS A 157 -5.43 4.85 -22.54
N LEU A 158 -4.49 5.50 -21.90
CA LEU A 158 -4.35 6.96 -21.84
C LEU A 158 -3.05 7.38 -22.53
N HIS A 159 -3.13 8.30 -23.47
CA HIS A 159 -1.98 8.89 -24.14
C HIS A 159 -1.68 10.29 -23.58
N GLY A 160 -0.37 10.63 -23.52
CA GLY A 160 0.09 11.92 -23.00
C GLY A 160 -0.37 12.16 -21.57
N GLY A 161 -0.31 11.09 -20.71
CA GLY A 161 -1.04 11.03 -19.46
C GLY A 161 -0.26 11.42 -18.23
N LEU A 162 -0.98 11.93 -17.24
CA LEU A 162 -0.59 12.10 -15.85
C LEU A 162 -1.49 11.22 -14.98
N PHE A 163 -0.89 10.43 -14.10
CA PHE A 163 -1.56 9.66 -13.06
C PHE A 163 -1.11 10.15 -11.68
N THR A 164 -2.04 10.34 -10.78
CA THR A 164 -1.77 10.75 -9.38
C THR A 164 -2.89 10.29 -8.44
N THR A 165 -2.62 10.24 -7.14
CA THR A 165 -3.66 10.16 -6.10
C THR A 165 -3.85 11.50 -5.37
N CYS A 166 -3.29 12.58 -5.91
CA CYS A 166 -3.33 13.91 -5.35
C CYS A 166 -4.42 14.77 -6.02
N GLU A 167 -5.33 15.31 -5.23
CA GLU A 167 -6.40 16.21 -5.70
C GLU A 167 -5.92 17.64 -5.97
N GLN A 168 -4.72 17.99 -5.50
CA GLN A 168 -4.17 19.34 -5.65
C GLN A 168 -3.82 19.67 -7.12
N HIS A 169 -3.94 20.93 -7.50
CA HIS A 169 -3.62 21.42 -8.84
C HIS A 169 -2.62 22.59 -8.76
N PRO A 170 -1.35 22.37 -9.15
CA PRO A 170 -0.71 21.14 -9.64
C PRO A 170 -0.57 20.09 -8.53
N PRO A 171 -0.55 18.78 -8.87
CA PRO A 171 -0.42 17.75 -7.87
C PRO A 171 0.98 17.74 -7.25
N HIS A 172 1.08 17.43 -5.95
CA HIS A 172 2.36 17.35 -5.26
C HIS A 172 3.26 16.24 -5.82
N PHE A 173 2.67 15.18 -6.37
CA PHE A 173 3.38 14.12 -7.07
C PHE A 173 2.53 13.55 -8.19
N GLY A 174 3.18 12.93 -9.17
CA GLY A 174 2.48 12.25 -10.27
C GLY A 174 3.43 11.42 -11.13
N LEU A 175 2.84 10.51 -11.89
CA LEU A 175 3.51 9.76 -12.93
C LEU A 175 3.07 10.35 -14.28
N ARG A 176 3.95 11.09 -14.94
CA ARG A 176 3.74 11.57 -16.32
C ARG A 176 4.30 10.55 -17.27
N ALA A 177 3.50 10.07 -18.20
CA ALA A 177 3.92 9.06 -19.16
C ALA A 177 3.40 9.35 -20.57
N ARG A 178 4.09 8.80 -21.57
CA ARG A 178 3.59 8.85 -22.96
C ARG A 178 2.35 7.97 -23.12
N GLU A 179 2.36 6.81 -22.49
CA GLU A 179 1.25 5.86 -22.47
C GLU A 179 1.03 5.35 -21.06
N ILE A 180 -0.23 5.31 -20.64
CA ILE A 180 -0.65 4.67 -19.39
C ILE A 180 -1.73 3.64 -19.73
N THR A 181 -1.51 2.40 -19.35
CA THR A 181 -2.51 1.33 -19.39
C THR A 181 -3.02 1.10 -17.96
N TYR A 182 -4.31 1.24 -17.74
CA TYR A 182 -4.95 1.01 -16.44
C TYR A 182 -5.86 -0.22 -16.52
N ILE A 183 -5.56 -1.24 -15.73
CA ILE A 183 -6.39 -2.43 -15.54
C ILE A 183 -7.03 -2.30 -14.16
N PRO A 184 -8.36 -2.08 -14.07
CA PRO A 184 -9.05 -1.80 -12.82
C PRO A 184 -8.84 -2.88 -11.77
N GLY A 185 -8.37 -2.46 -10.59
CA GLY A 185 -8.14 -3.35 -9.46
C GLY A 185 -6.94 -4.29 -9.58
N ASP A 186 -6.18 -4.25 -10.68
CA ASP A 186 -4.99 -5.05 -10.90
C ASP A 186 -3.72 -4.17 -10.96
N ARG A 187 -3.55 -3.33 -11.98
CA ARG A 187 -2.31 -2.58 -12.16
C ARG A 187 -2.46 -1.31 -13.00
N VAL A 188 -1.49 -0.40 -12.84
CA VAL A 188 -1.21 0.70 -13.76
C VAL A 188 0.15 0.44 -14.41
N ARG A 189 0.21 0.33 -15.72
CA ARG A 189 1.45 0.24 -16.49
C ARG A 189 1.69 1.53 -17.24
N ALA A 190 2.88 2.10 -17.09
CA ALA A 190 3.27 3.36 -17.76
C ALA A 190 4.54 3.15 -18.58
N ARG A 191 4.60 3.75 -19.79
CA ARG A 191 5.76 3.74 -20.68
C ARG A 191 6.33 5.14 -20.82
N ARG A 192 7.68 5.26 -20.85
CA ARG A 192 8.42 6.53 -20.85
C ARG A 192 7.87 7.44 -19.74
N VAL A 193 8.04 6.96 -18.52
CA VAL A 193 7.43 7.56 -17.33
C VAL A 193 8.42 8.44 -16.61
N SER A 194 8.00 9.65 -16.28
CA SER A 194 8.71 10.57 -15.37
C SER A 194 7.92 10.67 -14.07
N LEU A 195 8.59 10.35 -12.97
CA LEU A 195 8.07 10.63 -11.62
C LEU A 195 8.21 12.12 -11.34
N LEU A 196 7.11 12.78 -11.07
CA LEU A 196 7.07 14.20 -10.72
C LEU A 196 6.93 14.37 -9.22
N PHE A 197 7.67 15.32 -8.66
CA PHE A 197 7.48 15.82 -7.31
C PHE A 197 7.40 17.35 -7.36
N LEU A 198 6.32 17.91 -6.84
CA LEU A 198 6.00 19.36 -6.94
C LEU A 198 6.13 19.88 -8.39
N GLY A 199 5.66 19.09 -9.37
CA GLY A 199 5.72 19.42 -10.79
C GLY A 199 7.07 19.20 -11.49
N THR A 200 8.14 18.94 -10.73
CA THR A 200 9.49 18.71 -11.24
C THR A 200 9.76 17.22 -11.46
N PRO A 201 10.30 16.80 -12.62
CA PRO A 201 10.69 15.40 -12.83
C PRO A 201 11.91 15.05 -11.98
N VAL A 202 11.76 14.04 -11.12
CA VAL A 202 12.81 13.55 -10.21
C VAL A 202 13.57 12.40 -10.84
N ILE A 203 12.85 11.48 -11.50
CA ILE A 203 13.42 10.31 -12.15
C ILE A 203 12.63 9.99 -13.41
N THR A 204 13.31 9.52 -14.45
CA THR A 204 12.66 9.06 -15.69
C THR A 204 13.07 7.62 -15.97
N LEU A 205 12.08 6.77 -16.21
CA LEU A 205 12.22 5.35 -16.45
C LEU A 205 11.65 4.99 -17.83
N PRO A 206 12.17 3.97 -18.50
CA PRO A 206 11.61 3.49 -19.77
C PRO A 206 10.21 2.92 -19.60
N SER A 207 9.95 2.26 -18.48
CA SER A 207 8.63 1.76 -18.10
C SER A 207 8.51 1.68 -16.58
N TYR A 208 7.27 1.71 -16.09
CA TYR A 208 6.93 1.53 -14.68
C TYR A 208 5.60 0.80 -14.56
N THR A 209 5.50 -0.15 -13.64
CA THR A 209 4.25 -0.85 -13.34
C THR A 209 3.95 -0.70 -11.86
N LEU A 210 2.76 -0.19 -11.55
CA LEU A 210 2.23 -0.09 -10.21
C LEU A 210 1.19 -1.19 -10.02
N ASP A 211 1.42 -2.11 -9.09
CA ASP A 211 0.46 -3.13 -8.70
C ASP A 211 -0.58 -2.50 -7.76
N LEU A 212 -1.86 -2.71 -8.04
CA LEU A 212 -2.98 -2.19 -7.25
C LEU A 212 -3.60 -3.28 -6.35
N THR A 213 -3.13 -4.53 -6.46
CA THR A 213 -3.72 -5.67 -5.74
C THR A 213 -3.15 -5.85 -4.34
N ASP A 214 -1.90 -5.44 -4.10
CA ASP A 214 -1.21 -5.66 -2.83
C ASP A 214 -0.78 -4.34 -2.17
N ASP A 215 -1.25 -4.11 -0.93
CA ASP A 215 -0.91 -2.89 -0.17
C ASP A 215 0.40 -3.01 0.62
N ARG A 216 0.97 -4.23 0.72
CA ARG A 216 2.06 -4.51 1.67
C ARG A 216 3.47 -4.27 1.16
N ASP A 217 3.68 -4.31 -0.16
CA ASP A 217 5.03 -4.31 -0.76
C ASP A 217 5.22 -3.28 -1.88
N LYS A 218 4.49 -2.16 -1.81
CA LYS A 218 4.70 -1.08 -2.79
C LYS A 218 6.08 -0.46 -2.58
N PRO A 219 6.90 -0.36 -3.63
CA PRO A 219 8.22 0.26 -3.52
C PRO A 219 8.07 1.70 -3.04
N GLY A 220 8.97 2.12 -2.15
CA GLY A 220 9.09 3.51 -1.78
C GLY A 220 9.46 4.32 -3.03
N LEU A 221 8.50 5.07 -3.58
CA LEU A 221 8.72 5.91 -4.77
C LEU A 221 9.64 7.10 -4.48
N PHE A 222 9.81 7.43 -3.20
CA PHE A 222 10.58 8.59 -2.77
C PHE A 222 11.78 8.19 -1.93
N PRO A 223 12.91 8.90 -2.09
CA PRO A 223 14.04 8.76 -1.21
C PRO A 223 13.63 9.04 0.24
N GLN A 224 14.12 8.21 1.16
CA GLN A 224 13.91 8.33 2.59
C GLN A 224 15.12 8.95 3.24
N LEU A 225 14.94 9.96 4.09
CA LEU A 225 16.00 10.49 4.91
C LEU A 225 16.22 9.55 6.10
N VAL A 226 17.46 9.13 6.30
CA VAL A 226 17.88 8.25 7.39
C VAL A 226 18.87 8.99 8.27
N LEU A 227 18.64 8.96 9.59
CA LEU A 227 19.52 9.53 10.59
C LEU A 227 19.77 8.47 11.67
N GLY A 228 21.02 8.14 11.95
CA GLY A 228 21.28 7.13 12.96
C GLY A 228 22.74 6.88 13.27
N ALA A 229 22.97 6.04 14.27
CA ALA A 229 24.32 5.68 14.71
C ALA A 229 25.11 4.97 13.61
N THR A 230 24.47 4.11 12.83
CA THR A 230 25.12 3.38 11.73
C THR A 230 25.43 4.30 10.54
N ASP A 231 24.50 5.13 10.11
CA ASP A 231 24.63 5.90 8.87
C ASP A 231 25.09 7.34 9.06
N GLY A 232 24.90 7.91 10.24
CA GLY A 232 24.89 9.35 10.39
C GLY A 232 23.69 9.94 9.64
N ILE A 233 23.92 10.93 8.81
CA ILE A 233 22.91 11.47 7.88
C ILE A 233 23.01 10.69 6.57
N GLY A 234 21.88 10.20 6.05
CA GLY A 234 21.85 9.46 4.80
C GLY A 234 20.51 9.59 4.07
N VAL A 235 20.54 9.18 2.81
CA VAL A 235 19.36 9.10 1.94
C VAL A 235 19.28 7.68 1.40
N ARG A 236 18.13 7.04 1.60
CA ARG A 236 17.82 5.70 1.09
C ARG A 236 16.90 5.79 -0.13
N GLY A 237 17.23 5.08 -1.18
CA GLY A 237 16.39 4.83 -2.33
C GLY A 237 16.17 3.33 -2.54
N ASP A 238 14.96 2.94 -2.89
CA ASP A 238 14.59 1.56 -3.24
C ASP A 238 14.01 1.52 -4.65
N LEU A 239 14.45 0.55 -5.46
CA LEU A 239 13.98 0.31 -6.81
C LEU A 239 13.55 -1.15 -6.94
N ARG A 240 12.29 -1.38 -7.31
CA ARG A 240 11.77 -2.71 -7.64
C ARG A 240 11.21 -2.68 -9.06
N LEU A 241 11.76 -3.51 -9.92
CA LEU A 241 11.32 -3.66 -11.30
C LEU A 241 10.76 -5.07 -11.49
N PRO A 242 9.48 -5.22 -11.84
CA PRO A 242 8.92 -6.52 -12.19
C PRO A 242 9.56 -7.01 -13.50
N MET A 243 9.83 -8.29 -13.55
CA MET A 243 10.33 -9.00 -14.74
C MET A 243 9.26 -10.01 -15.22
N PRO A 244 9.35 -10.49 -16.47
CA PRO A 244 8.51 -11.59 -16.94
C PRO A 244 8.55 -12.81 -16.01
N ASP A 245 7.57 -13.68 -16.08
CA ASP A 245 7.48 -14.95 -15.33
C ASP A 245 7.49 -14.79 -13.80
N ARG A 246 6.84 -13.70 -13.32
CA ARG A 246 6.81 -13.33 -11.90
C ARG A 246 8.17 -13.16 -11.25
N GLY A 247 9.18 -12.90 -12.06
CA GLY A 247 10.50 -12.49 -11.59
C GLY A 247 10.53 -11.01 -11.21
N GLY A 248 11.66 -10.58 -10.66
CA GLY A 248 11.89 -9.18 -10.33
C GLY A 248 13.34 -8.85 -10.09
N LEU A 249 13.65 -7.57 -10.28
CA LEU A 249 14.89 -6.96 -9.86
C LEU A 249 14.59 -6.04 -8.70
N HIS A 250 15.34 -6.19 -7.62
CA HIS A 250 15.30 -5.27 -6.50
C HIS A 250 16.69 -4.70 -6.26
N ALA A 251 16.77 -3.39 -6.18
CA ALA A 251 17.98 -2.68 -5.78
C ALA A 251 17.62 -1.67 -4.71
N TYR A 252 18.44 -1.54 -3.69
CA TYR A 252 18.37 -0.41 -2.79
C TYR A 252 19.76 0.15 -2.53
N ALA A 253 19.82 1.44 -2.27
CA ALA A 253 21.05 2.14 -1.96
C ALA A 253 20.79 3.13 -0.83
N ILE A 254 21.76 3.25 0.07
CA ILE A 254 21.80 4.27 1.11
C ILE A 254 23.10 5.05 0.90
N LEU A 255 22.97 6.32 0.57
CA LEU A 255 24.09 7.24 0.54
C LEU A 255 24.18 7.92 1.91
N SER A 256 25.27 7.70 2.63
CA SER A 256 25.36 8.15 4.01
C SER A 256 26.71 8.83 4.30
N ALA A 257 26.70 9.72 5.31
CA ALA A 257 27.90 10.45 5.71
C ALA A 257 28.98 9.53 6.32
N ARG A 258 28.60 8.40 6.94
CA ARG A 258 29.55 7.49 7.58
C ARG A 258 30.08 6.39 6.68
N HIS A 259 29.24 5.84 5.80
CA HIS A 259 29.59 4.67 4.99
C HIS A 259 29.62 4.95 3.49
N THR A 260 29.47 6.21 3.07
CA THR A 260 29.45 6.66 1.69
C THR A 260 28.32 6.01 0.88
N LEU A 261 28.43 4.70 0.59
CA LEU A 261 27.44 3.92 -0.11
C LEU A 261 27.24 2.57 0.58
N ARG A 262 26.01 2.22 0.84
CA ARG A 262 25.56 0.88 1.28
C ARG A 262 24.39 0.44 0.40
N GLY A 263 24.17 -0.83 0.26
CA GLY A 263 23.01 -1.28 -0.48
C GLY A 263 23.07 -2.72 -0.91
N GLY A 264 22.06 -3.12 -1.68
CA GLY A 264 21.94 -4.45 -2.21
C GLY A 264 21.26 -4.47 -3.56
N LEU A 265 21.60 -5.48 -4.34
CA LEU A 265 21.02 -5.79 -5.64
C LEU A 265 20.65 -7.26 -5.66
N GLY A 266 19.45 -7.59 -6.08
CA GLY A 266 19.02 -8.96 -6.26
C GLY A 266 18.10 -9.12 -7.46
N ILE A 267 18.23 -10.26 -8.11
CA ILE A 267 17.37 -10.71 -9.19
C ILE A 267 16.77 -12.05 -8.77
N TYR A 268 15.48 -12.21 -8.93
CA TYR A 268 14.80 -13.47 -8.67
C TYR A 268 13.87 -13.84 -9.82
N ALA A 269 13.71 -15.11 -10.05
CA ALA A 269 12.84 -15.66 -11.08
C ALA A 269 12.24 -17.00 -10.61
N GLY A 270 11.17 -17.40 -11.23
CA GLY A 270 10.49 -18.66 -10.99
C GLY A 270 9.12 -18.49 -10.36
N GLU A 271 8.16 -19.24 -10.89
CA GLU A 271 6.77 -19.18 -10.44
C GLU A 271 6.53 -20.13 -9.26
N SER A 272 7.08 -21.35 -9.34
CA SER A 272 6.84 -22.42 -8.35
C SER A 272 7.89 -22.44 -7.25
N ILE A 273 9.16 -22.22 -7.59
CA ILE A 273 10.27 -22.14 -6.65
C ILE A 273 11.04 -20.87 -6.99
N PRO A 274 10.73 -19.73 -6.35
CA PRO A 274 11.49 -18.51 -6.57
C PRO A 274 12.96 -18.73 -6.20
N LEU A 275 13.80 -18.69 -7.21
CA LEU A 275 15.26 -18.73 -7.09
C LEU A 275 15.80 -17.32 -7.32
N GLY A 276 16.67 -16.86 -6.46
CA GLY A 276 17.28 -15.54 -6.57
C GLY A 276 18.78 -15.57 -6.44
N ILE A 277 19.42 -14.59 -7.05
CA ILE A 277 20.83 -14.26 -6.84
C ILE A 277 20.90 -12.86 -6.28
N ARG A 278 21.68 -12.67 -5.23
CA ARG A 278 21.82 -11.41 -4.53
C ARG A 278 23.26 -11.07 -4.25
N ALA A 279 23.55 -9.77 -4.27
CA ALA A 279 24.76 -9.17 -3.70
C ALA A 279 24.36 -8.01 -2.79
N GLY A 280 25.04 -7.87 -1.67
CA GLY A 280 24.85 -6.78 -0.72
C GLY A 280 26.19 -6.19 -0.30
N PHE A 281 26.24 -4.88 -0.15
CA PHE A 281 27.43 -4.16 0.28
C PHE A 281 27.16 -3.36 1.54
N LYS A 282 27.83 -3.73 2.63
CA LYS A 282 27.71 -3.11 3.97
C LYS A 282 26.25 -2.91 4.41
N GLU A 283 25.42 -3.93 4.22
CA GLU A 283 24.01 -3.91 4.65
C GLU A 283 23.95 -3.85 6.18
N ALA A 284 23.02 -3.08 6.73
CA ALA A 284 22.85 -3.03 8.17
C ALA A 284 22.39 -4.39 8.71
N ALA A 285 23.07 -4.88 9.71
CA ALA A 285 22.71 -6.10 10.44
C ALA A 285 22.56 -5.74 11.93
N PRO A 286 21.48 -5.06 12.32
CA PRO A 286 21.32 -4.56 13.67
C PRO A 286 21.25 -5.73 14.65
N THR A 287 22.12 -5.69 15.65
CA THR A 287 22.19 -6.65 16.75
C THR A 287 22.45 -5.92 18.05
N ARG A 288 22.09 -6.48 19.18
CA ARG A 288 22.43 -5.89 20.48
C ARG A 288 23.91 -6.04 20.86
N PHE A 289 24.66 -6.87 20.13
CA PHE A 289 26.04 -7.19 20.46
C PHE A 289 27.07 -6.24 19.88
N ALA A 290 26.72 -5.46 18.87
CA ALA A 290 27.61 -4.48 18.25
C ALA A 290 26.83 -3.32 17.64
N SER A 291 27.31 -2.11 17.88
CA SER A 291 26.79 -0.90 17.25
C SER A 291 27.37 -0.73 15.85
N GLY A 292 26.54 -0.33 14.89
CA GLY A 292 26.95 -0.07 13.51
C GLY A 292 27.38 -1.30 12.73
N LEU A 293 26.94 -2.49 13.14
CA LEU A 293 27.26 -3.73 12.45
C LEU A 293 26.71 -3.73 11.03
N THR A 294 27.57 -4.02 10.07
CA THR A 294 27.18 -4.17 8.67
C THR A 294 27.72 -5.47 8.09
N VAL A 295 27.04 -6.01 7.09
CA VAL A 295 27.41 -7.26 6.42
C VAL A 295 27.43 -7.06 4.91
N SER A 296 28.52 -7.50 4.28
CA SER A 296 28.60 -7.64 2.83
C SER A 296 28.32 -9.08 2.42
N VAL A 297 27.52 -9.25 1.37
CA VAL A 297 27.12 -10.56 0.82
C VAL A 297 27.50 -10.62 -0.64
N LEU A 298 28.39 -11.56 -1.04
CA LEU A 298 28.94 -11.63 -2.40
C LEU A 298 29.22 -13.07 -2.85
N PRO A 299 28.56 -13.54 -3.88
CA PRO A 299 27.12 -13.48 -4.10
C PRO A 299 26.40 -14.46 -3.16
N ALA A 300 25.10 -14.33 -3.02
CA ALA A 300 24.29 -15.35 -2.37
C ALA A 300 23.19 -15.83 -3.34
N ILE A 301 22.95 -17.14 -3.32
CA ILE A 301 21.78 -17.77 -3.95
C ILE A 301 20.71 -17.87 -2.88
N THR A 302 19.49 -17.49 -3.20
CA THR A 302 18.33 -17.60 -2.31
C THR A 302 17.27 -18.48 -2.96
N PHE A 303 16.56 -19.25 -2.16
CA PHE A 303 15.41 -20.01 -2.62
C PHE A 303 14.30 -20.01 -1.58
N HIS A 304 13.07 -20.13 -2.06
CA HIS A 304 11.88 -20.28 -1.23
C HIS A 304 11.06 -21.44 -1.77
N LEU A 305 10.61 -22.32 -0.89
CA LEU A 305 9.68 -23.36 -1.31
C LEU A 305 8.24 -22.82 -1.28
N PRO A 306 7.35 -23.37 -2.12
CA PRO A 306 5.93 -23.05 -2.06
C PRO A 306 5.39 -23.29 -0.66
N GLU A 307 4.46 -22.43 -0.22
CA GLU A 307 3.76 -22.63 1.05
C GLU A 307 2.96 -23.93 1.01
N LEU A 308 3.25 -24.82 1.94
CA LEU A 308 2.44 -26.00 2.18
C LEU A 308 1.38 -25.66 3.21
N SER A 309 0.11 -25.66 2.82
CA SER A 309 -0.99 -25.30 3.72
C SER A 309 -2.18 -26.24 3.55
N SER A 310 -2.95 -26.44 4.61
CA SER A 310 -4.13 -27.30 4.56
C SER A 310 -5.27 -26.81 5.45
N PRO A 311 -6.52 -26.92 4.99
CA PRO A 311 -7.70 -26.79 5.83
C PRO A 311 -7.99 -28.06 6.65
N SER A 312 -7.43 -29.22 6.26
CA SER A 312 -7.67 -30.56 6.80
C SER A 312 -6.34 -31.31 6.95
N PRO A 313 -6.26 -32.41 7.71
CA PRO A 313 -5.03 -33.19 7.90
C PRO A 313 -4.33 -33.68 6.61
N ALA A 314 -5.01 -33.67 5.46
CA ALA A 314 -4.38 -33.93 4.17
C ALA A 314 -3.70 -32.64 3.65
N LEU A 315 -2.38 -32.64 3.55
CA LEU A 315 -1.59 -31.56 2.95
C LEU A 315 -2.00 -31.38 1.49
N GLN A 316 -2.59 -30.24 1.17
CA GLN A 316 -2.74 -29.80 -0.22
C GLN A 316 -1.65 -28.78 -0.52
N LEU A 317 -0.85 -29.04 -1.56
CA LEU A 317 0.11 -28.09 -2.10
C LEU A 317 -0.64 -26.89 -2.69
N GLY A 318 -0.69 -25.82 -1.94
CA GLY A 318 -1.24 -24.54 -2.39
C GLY A 318 -0.11 -23.58 -2.68
N MET A 319 0.00 -23.10 -3.92
CA MET A 319 0.92 -22.02 -4.24
C MET A 319 0.41 -20.71 -3.62
N ALA A 320 1.00 -20.29 -2.51
CA ALA A 320 0.82 -18.93 -2.04
C ALA A 320 1.74 -18.00 -2.85
N ARG A 321 1.25 -16.81 -3.20
CA ARG A 321 2.09 -15.75 -3.73
C ARG A 321 3.09 -15.34 -2.64
N TYR A 322 4.27 -15.89 -2.69
CA TYR A 322 5.38 -15.49 -1.84
C TYR A 322 6.16 -14.41 -2.56
N GLN A 323 6.28 -13.25 -1.93
CA GLN A 323 7.27 -12.26 -2.37
C GLN A 323 8.56 -12.55 -1.61
N PRO A 324 9.66 -12.93 -2.30
CA PRO A 324 10.93 -13.15 -1.65
C PRO A 324 11.36 -11.85 -0.97
N THR A 325 11.50 -11.90 0.34
CA THR A 325 12.16 -10.83 1.07
C THR A 325 13.63 -10.86 0.70
N PHE A 326 14.17 -9.72 0.26
CA PHE A 326 15.60 -9.58 -0.08
C PHE A 326 16.51 -9.60 1.13
N ASP A 327 15.96 -9.87 2.29
CA ASP A 327 16.72 -9.92 3.51
C ASP A 327 17.37 -11.30 3.68
N THR A 328 18.54 -11.50 3.06
CA THR A 328 19.37 -12.70 3.28
C THR A 328 20.02 -12.70 4.65
N LEU A 329 19.92 -11.59 5.38
CA LEU A 329 20.29 -11.49 6.79
C LEU A 329 19.12 -11.87 7.67
N ALA A 330 17.89 -11.96 7.12
CA ALA A 330 16.74 -12.47 7.85
C ALA A 330 17.01 -13.91 8.28
N ASN A 331 16.96 -14.07 9.57
CA ASN A 331 17.13 -15.36 10.22
C ASN A 331 15.80 -16.07 10.43
N ASP A 332 14.77 -15.67 9.67
CA ASP A 332 13.40 -16.15 9.83
C ASP A 332 12.66 -16.16 8.49
N VAL A 333 11.65 -16.99 8.36
CA VAL A 333 10.74 -17.04 7.22
C VAL A 333 9.33 -16.75 7.70
N THR A 334 8.69 -15.78 7.06
CA THR A 334 7.30 -15.40 7.36
C THR A 334 6.42 -15.56 6.15
N GLY A 335 5.20 -16.05 6.34
CA GLY A 335 4.21 -16.13 5.29
C GLY A 335 3.45 -14.82 5.11
N GLY A 336 2.83 -14.66 3.94
CA GLY A 336 1.87 -13.60 3.66
C GLY A 336 0.58 -13.68 4.50
N GLY A 337 -0.42 -12.90 4.14
CA GLY A 337 -1.74 -12.98 4.80
C GLY A 337 -2.41 -14.35 4.64
N TRP A 338 -3.24 -14.70 5.59
CA TRP A 338 -4.06 -15.91 5.53
C TRP A 338 -5.19 -15.75 4.51
N SER A 339 -5.33 -16.71 3.60
CA SER A 339 -6.39 -16.74 2.59
C SER A 339 -7.16 -18.05 2.65
N GLY A 340 -8.46 -18.02 2.35
CA GLY A 340 -9.34 -19.19 2.34
C GLY A 340 -9.46 -19.85 3.73
N ASP A 341 -9.70 -21.17 3.75
CA ASP A 341 -9.95 -21.97 4.96
C ASP A 341 -8.69 -22.61 5.57
N LYS A 342 -7.52 -22.11 5.21
CA LYS A 342 -6.24 -22.63 5.69
C LYS A 342 -6.15 -22.52 7.21
N ARG A 343 -5.86 -23.62 7.90
CA ARG A 343 -5.70 -23.68 9.37
C ARG A 343 -4.26 -23.63 9.82
N TYR A 344 -3.35 -24.17 9.02
CA TYR A 344 -1.92 -24.13 9.27
C TYR A 344 -1.14 -24.06 7.95
N ARG A 345 0.11 -23.66 8.06
CA ARG A 345 1.03 -23.62 6.92
C ARG A 345 2.46 -23.93 7.34
N LEU A 346 3.22 -24.50 6.40
CA LEU A 346 4.65 -24.73 6.48
C LEU A 346 5.35 -23.84 5.47
N LEU A 347 6.39 -23.18 5.91
CA LEU A 347 7.21 -22.27 5.12
C LEU A 347 8.65 -22.73 5.18
N PHE A 348 9.37 -22.67 4.06
CA PHE A 348 10.77 -22.99 3.97
C PHE A 348 11.49 -22.01 3.06
N ALA A 349 12.66 -21.56 3.50
CA ALA A 349 13.54 -20.73 2.71
C ALA A 349 15.00 -21.08 2.99
N GLY A 350 15.87 -20.70 2.09
CA GLY A 350 17.30 -20.87 2.31
C GLY A 350 18.13 -19.88 1.50
N SER A 351 19.36 -19.71 1.96
CA SER A 351 20.36 -18.89 1.27
C SER A 351 21.75 -19.52 1.42
N ALA A 352 22.56 -19.42 0.39
CA ALA A 352 23.95 -19.85 0.39
C ALA A 352 24.81 -18.77 -0.26
N GLY A 353 25.88 -18.37 0.38
CA GLY A 353 26.77 -17.32 -0.14
C GLY A 353 27.98 -17.07 0.76
N ARG A 354 28.78 -16.11 0.34
CA ARG A 354 29.89 -15.61 1.14
C ARG A 354 29.50 -14.32 1.86
N TYR A 355 29.71 -14.30 3.17
CA TYR A 355 29.36 -13.20 4.05
C TYR A 355 30.62 -12.62 4.67
N THR A 356 30.69 -11.30 4.79
CA THR A 356 31.74 -10.58 5.49
C THR A 356 31.10 -9.59 6.45
N GLU A 357 31.34 -9.78 7.73
CA GLU A 357 30.83 -8.92 8.80
C GLU A 357 31.84 -7.81 9.13
N HIS A 358 31.39 -6.57 9.24
CA HIS A 358 32.19 -5.41 9.61
C HIS A 358 31.65 -4.77 10.90
N PRO A 359 32.48 -4.32 11.84
CA PRO A 359 33.93 -4.14 11.77
C PRO A 359 34.76 -5.36 12.22
N THR A 360 34.17 -6.52 12.48
CA THR A 360 34.90 -7.71 12.96
C THR A 360 35.80 -8.33 11.89
N ASP A 361 35.55 -7.99 10.60
CA ASP A 361 36.21 -8.52 9.40
C ASP A 361 36.16 -10.06 9.29
N VAL A 362 35.20 -10.67 9.98
CA VAL A 362 34.92 -12.10 9.86
C VAL A 362 34.29 -12.38 8.50
N SER A 363 34.93 -13.27 7.72
CA SER A 363 34.45 -13.67 6.39
C SER A 363 34.36 -15.16 6.30
N ASP A 364 33.19 -15.69 5.96
CA ASP A 364 32.97 -17.12 5.79
C ASP A 364 31.85 -17.41 4.78
N ASN A 365 31.84 -18.63 4.25
CA ASN A 365 30.70 -19.13 3.49
C ASN A 365 29.60 -19.56 4.46
N ARG A 366 28.37 -19.20 4.16
CA ARG A 366 27.22 -19.51 5.00
C ARG A 366 26.11 -20.14 4.15
N LEU A 367 25.67 -21.32 4.57
CA LEU A 367 24.42 -21.94 4.13
C LEU A 367 23.40 -21.79 5.25
N ASN A 368 22.33 -21.09 5.03
CA ASN A 368 21.26 -20.87 5.99
C ASN A 368 19.96 -21.50 5.48
N LEU A 369 19.34 -22.32 6.31
CA LEU A 369 18.04 -22.95 6.06
C LEU A 369 17.09 -22.48 7.15
N THR A 370 15.92 -21.99 6.77
CA THR A 370 14.88 -21.55 7.69
C THR A 370 13.56 -22.27 7.39
N GLY A 371 12.81 -22.54 8.44
CA GLY A 371 11.49 -23.14 8.33
C GLY A 371 10.55 -22.59 9.39
N ALA A 372 9.26 -22.53 9.08
CA ALA A 372 8.24 -22.15 10.03
C ALA A 372 6.99 -23.04 9.86
N PHE A 373 6.46 -23.49 10.97
CA PHE A 373 5.10 -24.02 11.07
C PHE A 373 4.24 -22.96 11.76
N GLU A 374 3.22 -22.48 11.09
CA GLU A 374 2.33 -21.44 11.62
C GLU A 374 0.90 -21.97 11.70
N VAL A 375 0.23 -21.68 12.80
CA VAL A 375 -1.19 -21.93 12.99
C VAL A 375 -1.96 -20.66 12.75
N ARG A 376 -3.05 -20.74 12.00
CA ARG A 376 -3.90 -19.59 11.73
C ARG A 376 -4.39 -18.99 13.05
N PRO A 377 -4.24 -17.69 13.24
CA PRO A 377 -4.80 -17.03 14.41
C PRO A 377 -6.32 -17.28 14.51
N PHE A 378 -6.78 -17.62 15.70
CA PHE A 378 -8.18 -17.86 15.97
C PHE A 378 -8.69 -16.87 17.00
N GLN A 379 -9.96 -16.53 16.89
CA GLN A 379 -10.62 -15.61 17.80
C GLN A 379 -10.93 -16.33 19.13
N ALA A 380 -10.15 -16.01 20.17
CA ALA A 380 -10.32 -16.59 21.49
C ALA A 380 -11.41 -15.87 22.30
N PHE A 381 -11.52 -14.53 22.12
CA PHE A 381 -12.53 -13.67 22.71
C PHE A 381 -12.98 -12.63 21.69
N GLU A 382 -14.07 -11.91 21.96
CA GLU A 382 -14.72 -10.97 21.01
C GLU A 382 -13.75 -10.04 20.24
N LYS A 383 -12.63 -9.66 20.89
CA LYS A 383 -11.66 -8.69 20.30
C LYS A 383 -10.21 -9.17 20.42
N ILE A 384 -10.00 -10.45 20.76
CA ILE A 384 -8.68 -11.03 20.97
C ILE A 384 -8.50 -12.22 20.05
N GLU A 385 -7.47 -12.15 19.21
CA GLU A 385 -7.00 -13.25 18.38
C GLU A 385 -5.72 -13.83 18.98
N LEU A 386 -5.60 -15.15 19.01
CA LEU A 386 -4.42 -15.87 19.43
C LEU A 386 -3.85 -16.66 18.27
N GLY A 387 -2.54 -16.65 18.14
CA GLY A 387 -1.81 -17.43 17.16
C GLY A 387 -0.59 -18.11 17.76
N ALA A 388 -0.09 -19.13 17.09
CA ALA A 388 1.11 -19.83 17.48
C ALA A 388 1.95 -20.17 16.27
N ALA A 389 3.27 -20.24 16.45
CA ALA A 389 4.21 -20.68 15.44
C ALA A 389 5.37 -21.46 16.08
N LEU A 390 5.97 -22.33 15.28
CA LEU A 390 7.24 -22.96 15.59
C LEU A 390 8.19 -22.62 14.45
N ARG A 391 9.26 -21.90 14.75
CA ARG A 391 10.26 -21.49 13.76
C ARG A 391 11.56 -22.25 14.01
N GLY A 392 12.27 -22.53 12.93
CA GLY A 392 13.56 -23.19 12.98
C GLY A 392 14.55 -22.57 12.01
N ARG A 393 15.81 -22.54 12.40
CA ARG A 393 16.91 -22.10 11.58
C ARG A 393 18.11 -22.99 11.80
N LEU A 394 18.82 -23.30 10.70
CA LEU A 394 20.06 -24.05 10.73
C LEU A 394 21.06 -23.38 9.78
N ALA A 395 22.16 -22.92 10.30
CA ALA A 395 23.26 -22.32 9.55
C ALA A 395 24.51 -23.21 9.62
N TYR A 396 25.13 -23.44 8.47
CA TYR A 396 26.43 -24.11 8.33
C TYR A 396 27.44 -23.10 7.80
N TYR A 397 28.66 -23.18 8.29
CA TYR A 397 29.75 -22.25 7.94
C TYR A 397 30.93 -22.99 7.32
N GLY A 398 31.65 -22.32 6.41
CA GLY A 398 32.80 -22.86 5.71
C GLY A 398 33.91 -23.35 6.64
N GLY A 399 34.07 -22.71 7.80
CA GLY A 399 34.97 -23.14 8.88
C GLY A 399 34.56 -24.43 9.62
N GLY A 400 33.46 -25.11 9.19
CA GLY A 400 33.00 -26.38 9.76
C GLY A 400 32.08 -26.23 10.97
N SER A 401 31.85 -25.03 11.48
CA SER A 401 30.89 -24.81 12.55
C SER A 401 29.44 -24.78 12.05
N HIS A 402 28.49 -24.98 12.94
CA HIS A 402 27.07 -24.88 12.66
C HIS A 402 26.33 -24.22 13.82
N TYR A 403 25.20 -23.59 13.53
CA TYR A 403 24.38 -22.91 14.51
C TYR A 403 22.90 -23.16 14.22
N GLY A 404 22.23 -23.84 15.14
CA GLY A 404 20.80 -24.16 15.05
C GLY A 404 19.99 -23.38 16.08
N VAL A 405 18.82 -22.89 15.70
CA VAL A 405 17.86 -22.22 16.57
C VAL A 405 16.49 -22.80 16.35
N VAL A 406 15.79 -23.12 17.43
CA VAL A 406 14.36 -23.49 17.43
C VAL A 406 13.61 -22.50 18.30
N SER A 407 12.51 -21.99 17.79
CA SER A 407 11.78 -20.87 18.42
C SER A 407 10.28 -21.15 18.44
N PRO A 408 9.71 -21.78 19.49
CA PRO A 408 8.28 -21.71 19.75
C PRO A 408 7.87 -20.27 20.03
N GLU A 409 6.70 -19.90 19.46
CA GLU A 409 6.16 -18.55 19.47
C GLU A 409 4.66 -18.58 19.73
N ILE A 410 4.18 -17.69 20.60
CA ILE A 410 2.76 -17.43 20.83
C ILE A 410 2.53 -15.94 20.65
N ASN A 411 1.50 -15.59 19.92
CA ASN A 411 1.10 -14.20 19.74
C ASN A 411 -0.35 -13.98 20.11
N ALA A 412 -0.62 -12.80 20.66
CA ALA A 412 -1.95 -12.31 20.98
C ALA A 412 -2.14 -10.93 20.34
N GLN A 413 -3.28 -10.75 19.69
CA GLN A 413 -3.66 -9.48 19.10
C GLN A 413 -4.99 -9.03 19.70
N TRP A 414 -5.00 -7.85 20.27
CA TRP A 414 -6.19 -7.22 20.82
C TRP A 414 -6.57 -5.99 20.00
N SER A 415 -7.79 -5.98 19.46
CA SER A 415 -8.33 -4.90 18.63
C SER A 415 -9.58 -4.30 19.28
N PRO A 416 -9.43 -3.45 20.33
CA PRO A 416 -10.58 -2.89 21.06
C PRO A 416 -11.47 -2.04 20.17
N SER A 417 -10.94 -1.48 19.09
CA SER A 417 -11.67 -0.76 18.06
C SER A 417 -10.93 -0.84 16.72
N LYS A 418 -11.58 -0.42 15.64
CA LYS A 418 -10.94 -0.30 14.31
C LYS A 418 -9.73 0.67 14.28
N ARG A 419 -9.54 1.47 15.33
CA ARG A 419 -8.46 2.46 15.41
C ARG A 419 -7.26 1.99 16.23
N HIS A 420 -7.44 1.03 17.12
CA HIS A 420 -6.42 0.59 18.07
C HIS A 420 -6.12 -0.88 17.88
N LEU A 421 -4.85 -1.20 17.84
CA LEU A 421 -4.32 -2.55 17.78
C LEU A 421 -3.19 -2.68 18.79
N LEU A 422 -3.27 -3.66 19.68
CA LEU A 422 -2.17 -4.09 20.54
C LEU A 422 -1.81 -5.52 20.16
N ARG A 423 -0.54 -5.77 19.87
CA ARG A 423 0.01 -7.10 19.63
C ARG A 423 1.07 -7.39 20.66
N ALA A 424 1.01 -8.57 21.23
CA ALA A 424 2.04 -9.14 22.10
C ALA A 424 2.51 -10.46 21.48
N GLU A 425 3.81 -10.66 21.37
CA GLU A 425 4.41 -11.87 20.84
C GLU A 425 5.50 -12.33 21.81
N PHE A 426 5.33 -13.52 22.35
CA PHE A 426 6.33 -14.18 23.17
C PHE A 426 7.03 -15.24 22.33
N ARG A 427 8.38 -15.20 22.34
CA ARG A 427 9.25 -16.12 21.64
C ARG A 427 10.29 -16.70 22.58
N HIS A 428 10.43 -18.02 22.59
CA HIS A 428 11.50 -18.70 23.31
C HIS A 428 12.49 -19.31 22.31
N GLN A 429 13.70 -18.79 22.24
CA GLN A 429 14.74 -19.18 21.30
C GLN A 429 15.74 -20.14 21.97
N ILE A 430 15.80 -21.36 21.47
CA ILE A 430 16.72 -22.38 21.95
C ILE A 430 17.81 -22.52 20.89
N ALA A 431 19.01 -22.06 21.21
CA ALA A 431 20.15 -22.09 20.30
C ALA A 431 21.15 -23.17 20.67
N ARG A 432 21.74 -23.81 19.66
CA ARG A 432 22.82 -24.82 19.83
C ARG A 432 23.87 -24.67 18.73
N GLY A 433 25.13 -25.00 19.09
CA GLY A 433 26.28 -24.86 18.20
C GLY A 433 26.94 -23.49 18.34
N SER A 434 27.75 -23.13 17.35
CA SER A 434 28.50 -21.89 17.33
C SER A 434 28.44 -21.22 15.97
N THR A 435 28.43 -19.90 15.96
CA THR A 435 28.48 -19.06 14.78
C THR A 435 29.67 -18.13 14.82
N PRO A 436 30.39 -17.93 13.70
CA PRO A 436 31.44 -16.93 13.64
C PRO A 436 30.86 -15.50 13.60
N PHE A 437 29.60 -15.33 13.16
CA PHE A 437 28.98 -14.03 12.94
C PHE A 437 28.14 -13.55 14.14
N LEU A 438 28.29 -12.28 14.49
CA LEU A 438 27.48 -11.65 15.54
C LEU A 438 26.01 -11.50 15.11
N PHE A 439 25.75 -11.21 13.82
CA PHE A 439 24.40 -11.05 13.30
C PHE A 439 23.57 -12.33 13.32
N ASP A 440 24.21 -13.49 13.44
CA ASP A 440 23.55 -14.78 13.55
C ASP A 440 23.19 -15.16 14.99
N ARG A 441 23.74 -14.49 15.98
CA ARG A 441 23.43 -14.76 17.38
C ARG A 441 22.03 -14.33 17.73
N ILE A 442 21.35 -15.08 18.58
CA ILE A 442 20.04 -14.68 19.12
C ILE A 442 20.25 -13.51 20.09
N ASP A 443 19.41 -12.47 19.99
CA ASP A 443 19.50 -11.29 20.87
C ASP A 443 19.02 -11.61 22.30
N ALA A 444 18.02 -12.47 22.46
CA ALA A 444 17.47 -12.90 23.75
C ALA A 444 16.93 -14.32 23.64
N GLU A 445 17.12 -15.16 24.69
CA GLU A 445 16.51 -16.50 24.72
C GLU A 445 14.99 -16.41 24.90
N ARG A 446 14.52 -15.62 25.85
CA ARG A 446 13.08 -15.35 26.05
C ARG A 446 12.79 -13.89 25.72
N ASN A 447 12.13 -13.69 24.61
CA ASN A 447 11.77 -12.37 24.10
C ASN A 447 10.27 -12.12 24.17
N LEU A 448 9.89 -10.93 24.62
CA LEU A 448 8.53 -10.40 24.51
C LEU A 448 8.55 -9.16 23.61
N ASN A 449 7.91 -9.27 22.45
CA ASN A 449 7.66 -8.15 21.55
C ASN A 449 6.28 -7.58 21.84
N LEU A 450 6.20 -6.28 22.03
CA LEU A 450 4.95 -5.53 22.18
C LEU A 450 4.85 -4.48 21.08
N THR A 451 3.72 -4.45 20.39
CA THR A 451 3.43 -3.42 19.40
C THR A 451 2.06 -2.82 19.66
N TRP A 452 2.01 -1.51 19.79
CA TRP A 452 0.75 -0.76 19.87
C TRP A 452 0.64 0.19 18.68
N ARG A 453 -0.48 0.11 17.97
CA ARG A 453 -0.81 0.99 16.84
C ARG A 453 -2.12 1.69 17.11
N THR A 454 -2.14 2.98 16.79
CA THR A 454 -3.39 3.73 16.74
C THR A 454 -3.46 4.55 15.46
N ARG A 455 -4.64 4.58 14.85
CA ARG A 455 -4.89 5.35 13.62
C ARG A 455 -6.14 6.18 13.76
N SER A 456 -6.03 7.45 13.42
CA SER A 456 -7.15 8.35 13.17
C SER A 456 -7.37 8.53 11.67
N ALA A 457 -8.23 9.47 11.28
CA ALA A 457 -8.38 9.85 9.88
C ALA A 457 -7.13 10.51 9.29
N MET A 458 -6.35 11.19 10.14
CA MET A 458 -5.21 12.01 9.74
C MET A 458 -3.89 11.51 10.32
N ASP A 459 -3.89 10.88 11.48
CA ASP A 459 -2.70 10.56 12.25
C ASP A 459 -2.57 9.05 12.47
N ALA A 460 -1.34 8.55 12.45
CA ALA A 460 -1.00 7.21 12.89
C ALA A 460 0.18 7.27 13.88
N ILE A 461 0.10 6.49 14.94
CA ILE A 461 1.17 6.30 15.93
C ILE A 461 1.42 4.81 16.04
N GLU A 462 2.69 4.45 16.07
CA GLU A 462 3.15 3.08 16.35
C GLU A 462 4.22 3.11 17.42
N LEU A 463 4.04 2.27 18.43
CA LEU A 463 5.04 2.00 19.46
C LEU A 463 5.40 0.53 19.38
N ALA A 464 6.68 0.20 19.37
CA ALA A 464 7.16 -1.17 19.45
C ALA A 464 8.26 -1.29 20.50
N ALA A 465 8.33 -2.44 21.15
CA ALA A 465 9.29 -2.74 22.18
C ALA A 465 9.65 -4.23 22.20
N ASP A 466 10.95 -4.56 22.26
CA ASP A 466 11.47 -5.89 22.48
C ASP A 466 12.12 -5.97 23.86
N ILE A 467 11.64 -6.89 24.68
CA ILE A 467 12.02 -7.08 26.06
C ILE A 467 12.69 -8.45 26.22
N ASP A 468 13.93 -8.44 26.67
CA ASP A 468 14.62 -9.64 27.11
C ASP A 468 14.12 -9.98 28.51
N LEU A 469 13.35 -11.08 28.62
CA LEU A 469 12.74 -11.49 29.87
C LEU A 469 13.76 -12.13 30.84
N ASP A 470 14.87 -12.65 30.33
CA ASP A 470 15.92 -13.24 31.15
C ASP A 470 16.71 -12.17 31.90
N ASN A 471 17.09 -11.13 31.17
CA ASN A 471 17.84 -10.00 31.72
C ASN A 471 16.94 -8.84 32.18
N ARG A 472 15.61 -8.96 32.01
CA ARG A 472 14.61 -7.92 32.35
C ARG A 472 14.98 -6.57 31.73
N SER A 473 15.44 -6.58 30.49
CA SER A 473 15.93 -5.39 29.81
C SER A 473 15.18 -5.10 28.51
N LEU A 474 14.88 -3.81 28.29
CA LEU A 474 14.37 -3.30 27.04
C LEU A 474 15.57 -3.06 26.10
N TYR A 475 15.75 -3.92 25.10
CA TYR A 475 16.92 -3.84 24.22
C TYR A 475 16.61 -3.26 22.84
N ASN A 476 15.33 -3.19 22.46
CA ASN A 476 14.88 -2.58 21.21
C ASN A 476 13.55 -1.85 21.45
N TRP A 477 13.42 -0.66 20.90
CA TRP A 477 12.14 0.05 20.89
C TRP A 477 12.07 1.01 19.71
N SER A 478 10.84 1.29 19.27
CA SER A 478 10.58 2.32 18.27
C SER A 478 9.31 3.10 18.58
N VAL A 479 9.33 4.37 18.19
CA VAL A 479 8.19 5.29 18.24
C VAL A 479 8.03 5.89 16.86
N GLY A 480 6.94 5.58 16.18
CA GLY A 480 6.59 6.11 14.88
C GLY A 480 5.39 7.05 14.99
N TYR A 481 5.44 8.16 14.30
CA TYR A 481 4.31 9.06 14.10
C TYR A 481 4.25 9.45 12.63
N SER A 482 3.07 9.39 12.05
CA SER A 482 2.83 9.93 10.72
C SER A 482 1.52 10.70 10.68
N ARG A 483 1.48 11.73 9.83
CA ARG A 483 0.30 12.57 9.65
C ARG A 483 -0.01 12.75 8.18
N ARG A 484 -1.26 12.52 7.81
CA ARG A 484 -1.74 12.82 6.46
C ARG A 484 -1.91 14.32 6.30
N VAL A 485 -1.20 14.87 5.32
CA VAL A 485 -1.30 16.27 4.89
C VAL A 485 -1.64 16.24 3.41
N ASP A 486 -2.88 16.55 3.07
CA ASP A 486 -3.43 16.40 1.72
C ASP A 486 -3.21 14.97 1.15
N CYS A 487 -2.46 14.87 0.08
CA CYS A 487 -2.13 13.62 -0.61
C CYS A 487 -0.79 13.01 -0.19
N LEU A 488 -0.13 13.54 0.82
CA LEU A 488 1.14 13.08 1.36
C LEU A 488 0.96 12.66 2.81
N GLN A 489 1.77 11.71 3.26
CA GLN A 489 1.82 11.30 4.66
C GLN A 489 3.29 11.29 5.14
N PRO A 490 3.82 12.46 5.55
CA PRO A 490 5.11 12.51 6.22
C PRO A 490 5.07 11.72 7.51
N GLY A 491 6.14 10.99 7.77
CA GLY A 491 6.33 10.20 8.97
C GLY A 491 7.70 10.42 9.60
N LEU A 492 7.74 10.28 10.92
CA LEU A 492 8.94 10.31 11.74
C LEU A 492 8.98 9.04 12.57
N THR A 493 10.10 8.34 12.56
CA THR A 493 10.33 7.18 13.40
C THR A 493 11.61 7.37 14.18
N LEU A 494 11.53 7.28 15.50
CA LEU A 494 12.66 7.19 16.39
C LEU A 494 12.79 5.74 16.83
N HIS A 495 13.98 5.16 16.76
CA HIS A 495 14.22 3.81 17.21
C HIS A 495 15.59 3.67 17.90
N ARG A 496 15.68 2.67 18.77
CA ARG A 496 16.91 2.22 19.40
C ARG A 496 16.94 0.70 19.43
N ARG A 497 18.09 0.11 19.08
CA ARG A 497 18.36 -1.32 19.21
C ARG A 497 19.74 -1.54 19.82
N GLY A 498 19.77 -2.08 21.04
CA GLY A 498 21.00 -2.09 21.83
C GLY A 498 21.54 -0.69 22.04
N GLU A 499 22.73 -0.40 21.53
CA GLU A 499 23.34 0.93 21.54
C GLU A 499 23.09 1.74 20.26
N ASP A 500 22.58 1.11 19.20
CA ASP A 500 22.24 1.78 17.96
C ASP A 500 20.91 2.54 18.10
N TRP A 501 20.94 3.80 17.73
CA TRP A 501 19.74 4.62 17.61
C TRP A 501 19.62 5.23 16.22
N GLY A 502 18.42 5.55 15.82
CA GLY A 502 18.16 6.18 14.53
C GLY A 502 16.87 6.96 14.50
N ILE A 503 16.84 7.91 13.59
CA ILE A 503 15.66 8.67 13.24
C ILE A 503 15.40 8.43 11.76
N GLY A 504 14.22 7.94 11.42
CA GLY A 504 13.75 7.80 10.06
C GLY A 504 12.74 8.90 9.74
N VAL A 505 12.91 9.56 8.61
CA VAL A 505 11.88 10.45 8.03
C VAL A 505 11.39 9.79 6.76
N THR A 506 10.11 9.54 6.70
CA THR A 506 9.44 8.92 5.55
C THR A 506 8.46 9.88 4.92
N LEU A 507 8.25 9.73 3.64
CA LEU A 507 7.18 10.40 2.91
C LEU A 507 6.40 9.32 2.16
N GLU A 508 5.22 9.02 2.64
CA GLU A 508 4.33 8.05 2.03
C GLU A 508 3.28 8.75 1.18
N ILE A 509 2.82 8.05 0.16
CA ILE A 509 1.73 8.48 -0.70
C ILE A 509 0.58 7.49 -0.51
N PRO A 510 -0.51 7.89 0.16
CA PRO A 510 -1.66 7.03 0.36
C PRO A 510 -2.17 6.43 -0.97
N GLY A 511 -2.32 5.11 -1.00
CA GLY A 511 -2.78 4.38 -2.18
C GLY A 511 -1.69 4.00 -3.21
N LEU A 512 -0.46 4.53 -3.09
CA LEU A 512 0.68 4.17 -3.95
C LEU A 512 1.81 3.50 -3.17
N THR A 513 2.00 3.86 -1.92
CA THR A 513 2.95 3.22 -1.02
C THR A 513 2.18 2.48 0.06
N GLY A 514 2.67 1.31 0.48
CA GLY A 514 2.08 0.60 1.61
C GLY A 514 2.16 1.50 2.86
N GLY A 515 1.00 1.88 3.39
CA GLY A 515 0.95 2.56 4.69
C GLY A 515 1.22 1.57 5.81
N PHE A 516 1.77 2.06 6.94
CA PHE A 516 1.99 1.28 8.18
C PHE A 516 0.78 0.50 8.63
#